data_923b13a088b0f2e3432f7af007978d0a
#
_entry.id   923b13a088b0f2e3432f7af007978d0a
#
_cell.length_a   1.000
_cell.length_b   1.000
_cell.length_c   1.000
_cell.angle_alpha   90.00
_cell.angle_beta   90.00
_cell.angle_gamma   90.00
#
_symmetry.space_group_name_H-M   'P 1'
#
loop_
_entity.id
_entity.type
_entity.pdbx_description
1 polymer ?
#
loop_
_entity_poly.entity_id
_entity_poly.type
_entity_poly.pdbx_seq_one_letter_code
_entity_poly.pdbx_strand_id
1 'polypeptide(L)'
;LINGKKEPLFPGAFGIYGHGNVACIGQAMEEYQNELPGYRGHHEQNMALTGIAYARAKRRKQIFVATSSVGPGATNMVTAAAVALSNRLPILLLPGDTFSSRFPDPVLQQVEHFNSPSETQNDSFKSVSRYFDRITRPEQILTSLPQAINVMLDPADCLSLIHISEPTRHLL
;
A
#
# COMPACT_ATOMS: atom_id res chain seq x y z
N LEU A 1 11.00 19.01 -8.94
CA LEU A 1 11.14 19.42 -10.35
C LEU A 1 11.89 18.35 -11.14
N ILE A 2 11.33 17.88 -12.23
CA ILE A 2 12.00 16.99 -13.18
C ILE A 2 12.29 17.81 -14.45
N ASN A 3 13.56 17.95 -14.79
CA ASN A 3 14.00 18.78 -15.93
C ASN A 3 13.42 20.20 -15.94
N GLY A 4 13.32 20.82 -14.75
CA GLY A 4 12.79 22.17 -14.58
C GLY A 4 11.23 22.26 -14.58
N LYS A 5 10.52 21.18 -14.81
CA LYS A 5 9.06 21.13 -14.77
C LYS A 5 8.55 20.55 -13.45
N LYS A 6 7.43 21.08 -12.98
CA LYS A 6 6.70 20.46 -11.86
C LYS A 6 6.03 19.19 -12.36
N GLU A 7 6.42 18.07 -11.79
CA GLU A 7 5.84 16.76 -12.05
C GLU A 7 5.31 16.18 -10.74
N PRO A 8 4.21 15.42 -10.75
CA PRO A 8 3.71 14.77 -9.55
C PRO A 8 4.72 13.74 -9.03
N LEU A 9 4.82 13.62 -7.71
CA LEU A 9 5.62 12.57 -7.08
C LEU A 9 5.02 11.19 -7.39
N PHE A 10 3.69 11.11 -7.29
CA PHE A 10 2.92 9.92 -7.63
C PHE A 10 2.19 10.11 -8.95
N PRO A 11 2.72 9.59 -10.07
CA PRO A 11 2.10 9.74 -11.39
C PRO A 11 0.93 8.79 -11.61
N GLY A 12 0.69 7.86 -10.69
CA GLY A 12 -0.41 6.93 -10.75
C GLY A 12 -0.33 5.85 -9.68
N ALA A 13 -1.38 5.05 -9.60
CA ALA A 13 -1.48 3.94 -8.68
C ALA A 13 -1.94 2.67 -9.39
N PHE A 14 -1.32 1.54 -9.06
CA PHE A 14 -1.80 0.22 -9.45
C PHE A 14 -2.78 -0.31 -8.41
N GLY A 15 -3.85 -0.98 -8.85
CA GLY A 15 -4.82 -1.58 -7.95
C GLY A 15 -5.37 -2.92 -8.43
N ILE A 16 -5.52 -3.84 -7.49
CA ILE A 16 -6.44 -4.98 -7.58
C ILE A 16 -7.40 -4.85 -6.42
N TYR A 17 -8.68 -4.74 -6.74
CA TYR A 17 -9.72 -4.41 -5.78
C TYR A 17 -10.45 -5.66 -5.31
N GLY A 18 -10.81 -5.66 -4.05
CA GLY A 18 -11.57 -6.67 -3.37
C GLY A 18 -11.92 -6.21 -1.96
N HIS A 19 -12.14 -7.15 -1.05
CA HIS A 19 -12.30 -6.80 0.36
C HIS A 19 -11.08 -6.05 0.86
N GLY A 20 -11.26 -5.00 1.63
CA GLY A 20 -10.20 -4.23 2.24
C GLY A 20 -9.75 -2.99 1.46
N ASN A 21 -10.12 -2.82 0.20
CA ASN A 21 -9.71 -1.62 -0.54
C ASN A 21 -10.72 -1.08 -1.56
N VAL A 22 -11.76 -1.83 -1.93
CA VAL A 22 -12.68 -1.39 -3.00
C VAL A 22 -13.58 -0.23 -2.56
N ALA A 23 -14.11 -0.29 -1.34
CA ALA A 23 -15.06 0.71 -0.84
C ALA A 23 -14.42 2.02 -0.37
N CYS A 24 -13.12 2.03 -0.18
CA CYS A 24 -12.37 3.20 0.31
C CYS A 24 -11.41 3.70 -0.78
N ILE A 25 -10.31 2.99 -0.99
CA ILE A 25 -9.28 3.40 -1.94
C ILE A 25 -9.82 3.35 -3.37
N GLY A 26 -10.53 2.28 -3.75
CA GLY A 26 -11.06 2.13 -5.11
C GLY A 26 -12.03 3.25 -5.48
N GLN A 27 -12.95 3.58 -4.58
CA GLN A 27 -13.90 4.68 -4.78
C GLN A 27 -13.18 6.03 -4.87
N ALA A 28 -12.23 6.30 -3.97
CA ALA A 28 -11.45 7.52 -4.02
C ALA A 28 -10.62 7.65 -5.31
N MET A 29 -10.03 6.55 -5.79
CA MET A 29 -9.29 6.54 -7.05
C MET A 29 -10.18 6.77 -8.27
N GLU A 30 -11.44 6.35 -8.24
CA GLU A 30 -12.40 6.66 -9.30
C GLU A 30 -12.77 8.15 -9.28
N GLU A 31 -13.00 8.72 -8.11
CA GLU A 31 -13.35 10.13 -7.93
C GLU A 31 -12.19 11.06 -8.35
N TYR A 32 -10.95 10.72 -8.00
CA TYR A 32 -9.75 11.52 -8.25
C TYR A 32 -8.88 11.00 -9.41
N GLN A 33 -9.46 10.29 -10.37
CA GLN A 33 -8.72 9.68 -11.48
C GLN A 33 -7.96 10.68 -12.37
N ASN A 34 -8.36 11.94 -12.37
CA ASN A 34 -7.66 12.99 -13.12
C ASN A 34 -6.37 13.46 -12.42
N GLU A 35 -6.31 13.39 -11.10
CA GLU A 35 -5.15 13.77 -10.29
C GLU A 35 -4.22 12.58 -10.03
N LEU A 36 -4.78 11.39 -9.81
CA LEU A 36 -4.05 10.15 -9.57
C LEU A 36 -4.61 9.01 -10.45
N PRO A 37 -4.17 8.90 -11.69
CA PRO A 37 -4.64 7.85 -12.59
C PRO A 37 -4.48 6.44 -12.01
N GLY A 38 -5.56 5.66 -12.04
CA GLY A 38 -5.59 4.29 -11.58
C GLY A 38 -5.34 3.28 -12.72
N TYR A 39 -4.48 2.32 -12.47
CA TYR A 39 -4.16 1.24 -13.40
C TYR A 39 -4.52 -0.10 -12.78
N ARG A 40 -5.44 -0.81 -13.41
CA ARG A 40 -5.81 -2.15 -12.96
C ARG A 40 -4.74 -3.16 -13.35
N GLY A 41 -4.24 -3.90 -12.37
CA GLY A 41 -3.35 -5.04 -12.59
C GLY A 41 -4.07 -6.38 -12.61
N HIS A 42 -3.34 -7.43 -12.95
CA HIS A 42 -3.82 -8.81 -12.93
C HIS A 42 -3.11 -9.68 -11.89
N HIS A 43 -2.05 -9.14 -11.26
CA HIS A 43 -1.24 -9.86 -10.29
C HIS A 43 -0.52 -8.86 -9.38
N GLU A 44 -0.73 -8.95 -8.09
CA GLU A 44 -0.28 -7.94 -7.12
C GLU A 44 1.24 -7.80 -7.08
N GLN A 45 1.96 -8.90 -7.09
CA GLN A 45 3.42 -8.89 -7.13
C GLN A 45 3.93 -8.18 -8.39
N ASN A 46 3.33 -8.46 -9.56
CA ASN A 46 3.75 -7.84 -10.80
C ASN A 46 3.48 -6.34 -10.84
N MET A 47 2.35 -5.89 -10.28
CA MET A 47 2.06 -4.46 -10.15
C MET A 47 3.12 -3.75 -9.31
N ALA A 48 3.44 -4.30 -8.14
CA ALA A 48 4.44 -3.73 -7.27
C ALA A 48 5.83 -3.74 -7.94
N LEU A 49 6.23 -4.82 -8.59
CA LEU A 49 7.49 -4.89 -9.36
C LEU A 49 7.53 -3.88 -10.52
N THR A 50 6.40 -3.66 -11.20
CA THR A 50 6.29 -2.64 -12.25
C THR A 50 6.51 -1.23 -11.69
N GLY A 51 5.89 -0.93 -10.53
CA GLY A 51 6.10 0.34 -9.82
C GLY A 51 7.57 0.56 -9.42
N ILE A 52 8.22 -0.48 -8.93
CA ILE A 52 9.66 -0.46 -8.58
C ILE A 52 10.53 -0.22 -9.83
N ALA A 53 10.25 -0.92 -10.93
CA ALA A 53 10.95 -0.73 -12.19
C ALA A 53 10.77 0.70 -12.74
N TYR A 54 9.56 1.25 -12.63
CA TYR A 54 9.28 2.63 -12.99
C TYR A 54 10.10 3.63 -12.16
N ALA A 55 10.12 3.46 -10.83
CA ALA A 55 10.90 4.32 -9.95
C ALA A 55 12.40 4.26 -10.30
N ARG A 56 12.92 3.08 -10.63
CA ARG A 56 14.30 2.92 -11.13
C ARG A 56 14.53 3.68 -12.44
N ALA A 57 13.63 3.53 -13.42
CA ALA A 57 13.72 4.22 -14.70
C ALA A 57 13.65 5.75 -14.55
N LYS A 58 12.86 6.23 -13.59
CA LYS A 58 12.73 7.66 -13.26
C LYS A 58 13.80 8.16 -12.28
N ARG A 59 14.80 7.34 -11.96
CA ARG A 59 15.88 7.67 -11.03
C ARG A 59 15.34 8.17 -9.67
N ARG A 60 14.30 7.49 -9.15
CA ARG A 60 13.59 7.77 -7.89
C ARG A 60 12.82 9.10 -7.83
N LYS A 61 12.73 9.84 -8.93
CA LYS A 61 12.04 11.15 -8.98
C LYS A 61 10.52 11.03 -9.03
N GLN A 62 10.01 9.88 -9.42
CA GLN A 62 8.60 9.54 -9.41
C GLN A 62 8.42 8.13 -8.87
N ILE A 63 7.36 7.93 -8.10
CA ILE A 63 7.09 6.71 -7.33
C ILE A 63 5.67 6.29 -7.61
N PHE A 64 5.45 5.01 -7.91
CA PHE A 64 4.09 4.46 -8.00
C PHE A 64 3.56 4.03 -6.64
N VAL A 65 2.25 4.07 -6.51
CA VAL A 65 1.49 3.45 -5.43
C VAL A 65 1.00 2.09 -5.91
N ALA A 66 0.93 1.09 -5.04
CA ALA A 66 0.26 -0.17 -5.33
C ALA A 66 -0.65 -0.55 -4.17
N THR A 67 -1.91 -0.84 -4.49
CA THR A 67 -2.91 -1.30 -3.52
C THR A 67 -3.45 -2.67 -3.89
N SER A 68 -3.77 -3.46 -2.90
CA SER A 68 -4.33 -4.79 -3.07
C SER A 68 -5.46 -5.05 -2.08
N SER A 69 -6.24 -6.07 -2.37
CA SER A 69 -7.17 -6.64 -1.40
C SER A 69 -6.44 -7.17 -0.17
N VAL A 70 -7.19 -7.44 0.88
CA VAL A 70 -6.71 -8.05 2.12
C VAL A 70 -6.27 -9.51 1.92
N GLY A 71 -5.51 -10.04 2.84
CA GLY A 71 -5.16 -11.46 2.90
C GLY A 71 -4.16 -11.89 1.82
N PRO A 72 -4.47 -12.92 1.03
CA PRO A 72 -3.57 -13.44 0.00
C PRO A 72 -3.14 -12.41 -1.04
N GLY A 73 -4.04 -11.46 -1.40
CA GLY A 73 -3.71 -10.36 -2.29
C GLY A 73 -2.62 -9.45 -1.71
N ALA A 74 -2.72 -9.12 -0.42
CA ALA A 74 -1.70 -8.34 0.27
C ALA A 74 -0.38 -9.10 0.35
N THR A 75 -0.39 -10.34 0.82
CA THR A 75 0.85 -11.14 0.97
C THR A 75 1.56 -11.41 -0.34
N ASN A 76 0.84 -11.40 -1.47
CA ASN A 76 1.44 -11.54 -2.79
C ASN A 76 2.40 -10.39 -3.16
N MET A 77 2.35 -9.26 -2.46
CA MET A 77 3.29 -8.15 -2.66
C MET A 77 4.55 -8.23 -1.79
N VAL A 78 4.65 -9.18 -0.85
CA VAL A 78 5.79 -9.27 0.09
C VAL A 78 7.11 -9.49 -0.65
N THR A 79 7.14 -10.34 -1.67
CA THR A 79 8.33 -10.57 -2.50
C THR A 79 8.77 -9.27 -3.20
N ALA A 80 7.83 -8.51 -3.74
CA ALA A 80 8.14 -7.23 -4.38
C ALA A 80 8.68 -6.21 -3.36
N ALA A 81 8.12 -6.19 -2.14
CA ALA A 81 8.64 -5.36 -1.05
C ALA A 81 10.11 -5.72 -0.73
N ALA A 82 10.43 -7.00 -0.63
CA ALA A 82 11.82 -7.45 -0.41
C ALA A 82 12.75 -7.02 -1.56
N VAL A 83 12.28 -7.09 -2.81
CA VAL A 83 13.04 -6.59 -3.98
C VAL A 83 13.27 -5.08 -3.89
N ALA A 84 12.26 -4.30 -3.53
CA ALA A 84 12.38 -2.87 -3.34
C ALA A 84 13.40 -2.53 -2.25
N LEU A 85 13.31 -3.21 -1.10
CA LEU A 85 14.22 -3.03 0.02
C LEU A 85 15.66 -3.34 -0.34
N SER A 86 15.92 -4.50 -0.96
CA SER A 86 17.27 -4.94 -1.33
C SER A 86 17.93 -4.04 -2.37
N ASN A 87 17.14 -3.44 -3.26
CA ASN A 87 17.60 -2.53 -4.31
C ASN A 87 17.53 -1.04 -3.92
N ARG A 88 17.03 -0.72 -2.72
CA ARG A 88 16.81 0.65 -2.24
C ARG A 88 15.98 1.48 -3.23
N LEU A 89 14.92 0.90 -3.76
CA LEU A 89 14.00 1.56 -4.70
C LEU A 89 12.68 1.90 -3.99
N PRO A 90 12.17 3.12 -4.15
CA PRO A 90 10.95 3.53 -3.49
C PRO A 90 9.71 2.95 -4.16
N ILE A 91 8.78 2.53 -3.34
CA ILE A 91 7.40 2.24 -3.69
C ILE A 91 6.52 2.48 -2.46
N LEU A 92 5.31 2.97 -2.66
CA LEU A 92 4.29 3.05 -1.61
C LEU A 92 3.31 1.88 -1.78
N LEU A 93 3.29 0.99 -0.80
CA LEU A 93 2.34 -0.11 -0.77
C LEU A 93 1.20 0.23 0.20
N LEU A 94 -0.03 0.07 -0.26
CA LEU A 94 -1.27 0.30 0.49
C LEU A 94 -2.14 -0.96 0.48
N PRO A 95 -1.70 -2.07 1.08
CA PRO A 95 -2.53 -3.26 1.17
C PRO A 95 -3.72 -3.04 2.10
N GLY A 96 -4.86 -3.65 1.76
CA GLY A 96 -5.96 -3.79 2.69
C GLY A 96 -5.55 -4.61 3.91
N ASP A 97 -6.16 -4.33 5.06
CA ASP A 97 -5.96 -5.08 6.30
C ASP A 97 -7.30 -5.56 6.86
N THR A 98 -7.27 -6.29 7.94
CA THR A 98 -8.46 -6.74 8.66
C THR A 98 -9.28 -5.56 9.19
N PHE A 99 -10.53 -5.79 9.57
CA PHE A 99 -11.36 -4.76 10.18
C PHE A 99 -10.70 -4.14 11.41
N SER A 100 -10.84 -2.83 11.57
CA SER A 100 -10.23 -2.08 12.67
C SER A 100 -10.80 -2.47 14.04
N SER A 101 -12.09 -2.82 14.10
CA SER A 101 -12.77 -3.34 15.32
C SER A 101 -12.90 -4.86 15.24
N ARG A 102 -11.83 -5.53 15.37
CA ARG A 102 -11.69 -6.91 15.07
C ARG A 102 -12.33 -7.85 16.08
N PHE A 103 -13.32 -8.61 15.63
CA PHE A 103 -13.69 -9.88 16.24
C PHE A 103 -13.05 -11.02 15.42
N PRO A 104 -12.62 -12.12 16.06
CA PRO A 104 -11.97 -13.24 15.37
C PRO A 104 -12.96 -14.16 14.65
N ASP A 105 -13.92 -13.57 13.94
CA ASP A 105 -14.81 -14.31 13.06
C ASP A 105 -14.20 -14.44 11.68
N PRO A 106 -14.25 -15.60 11.04
CA PRO A 106 -13.75 -15.77 9.69
C PRO A 106 -14.49 -14.85 8.71
N VAL A 107 -13.73 -13.97 8.05
CA VAL A 107 -14.23 -13.09 7.01
C VAL A 107 -13.53 -13.42 5.71
N LEU A 108 -14.24 -13.29 4.61
CA LEU A 108 -13.70 -13.60 3.29
C LEU A 108 -12.34 -12.91 3.05
N GLN A 109 -11.35 -13.71 2.69
CA GLN A 109 -9.95 -13.31 2.41
C GLN A 109 -9.16 -12.77 3.62
N GLN A 110 -9.76 -12.57 4.75
CA GLN A 110 -9.00 -12.22 5.95
C GLN A 110 -8.34 -13.47 6.53
N VAL A 111 -7.05 -13.38 6.76
CA VAL A 111 -6.27 -14.44 7.39
C VAL A 111 -6.12 -14.07 8.87
N GLU A 112 -7.15 -14.42 9.65
CA GLU A 112 -7.19 -14.15 11.08
C GLU A 112 -6.31 -15.12 11.84
N HIS A 113 -5.71 -14.59 12.90
CA HIS A 113 -4.95 -15.37 13.85
C HIS A 113 -5.73 -15.45 15.17
N PHE A 114 -6.46 -16.55 15.38
CA PHE A 114 -7.37 -16.69 16.51
C PHE A 114 -6.69 -16.57 17.89
N ASN A 115 -5.44 -17.04 17.99
CA ASN A 115 -4.68 -17.00 19.23
C ASN A 115 -3.91 -15.67 19.44
N SER A 116 -3.81 -14.84 18.41
CA SER A 116 -3.11 -13.56 18.44
C SER A 116 -3.88 -12.50 17.65
N PRO A 117 -4.96 -11.95 18.24
CA PRO A 117 -5.85 -11.04 17.52
C PRO A 117 -5.21 -9.72 17.11
N SER A 118 -4.03 -9.38 17.59
CA SER A 118 -3.26 -8.21 17.15
C SER A 118 -2.39 -8.47 15.91
N GLU A 119 -2.17 -9.72 15.54
CA GLU A 119 -1.40 -10.10 14.36
C GLU A 119 -2.31 -10.21 13.13
N THR A 120 -1.81 -9.73 12.00
CA THR A 120 -2.42 -9.90 10.69
C THR A 120 -1.39 -10.42 9.70
N GLN A 121 -1.84 -10.96 8.56
CA GLN A 121 -0.92 -11.38 7.50
C GLN A 121 -0.01 -10.22 7.03
N ASN A 122 -0.44 -8.99 7.21
CA ASN A 122 0.34 -7.81 6.83
C ASN A 122 1.57 -7.58 7.73
N ASP A 123 1.64 -8.20 8.90
CA ASP A 123 2.84 -8.16 9.73
C ASP A 123 4.06 -8.79 9.04
N SER A 124 3.85 -9.62 8.02
CA SER A 124 4.92 -10.17 7.17
C SER A 124 5.74 -9.09 6.44
N PHE A 125 5.18 -7.90 6.25
CA PHE A 125 5.90 -6.79 5.63
C PHE A 125 6.88 -6.09 6.57
N LYS A 126 6.77 -6.26 7.89
CA LYS A 126 7.64 -5.57 8.85
C LYS A 126 9.13 -5.81 8.58
N SER A 127 9.49 -7.03 8.23
CA SER A 127 10.88 -7.41 7.95
C SER A 127 11.41 -6.93 6.60
N VAL A 128 10.53 -6.53 5.70
CA VAL A 128 10.85 -6.15 4.31
C VAL A 128 10.46 -4.70 3.97
N SER A 129 10.22 -3.86 4.99
CA SER A 129 9.92 -2.44 4.82
C SER A 129 10.79 -1.57 5.71
N ARG A 130 11.01 -0.31 5.32
CA ARG A 130 11.70 0.70 6.12
C ARG A 130 10.74 1.52 6.97
N TYR A 131 9.57 1.78 6.44
CA TYR A 131 8.46 2.38 7.17
C TYR A 131 7.27 1.45 7.11
N PHE A 132 6.67 1.21 8.25
CA PHE A 132 5.51 0.34 8.40
C PHE A 132 4.54 1.00 9.37
N ASP A 133 3.31 1.21 8.94
CA ASP A 133 2.26 1.73 9.81
C ASP A 133 0.92 1.06 9.50
N ARG A 134 0.02 1.06 10.46
CA ARG A 134 -1.34 0.51 10.36
C ARG A 134 -2.36 1.58 10.67
N ILE A 135 -3.12 1.97 9.67
CA ILE A 135 -4.17 2.98 9.77
C ILE A 135 -5.46 2.29 10.24
N THR A 136 -5.89 2.61 11.44
CA THR A 136 -7.16 2.13 12.02
C THR A 136 -8.21 3.24 12.10
N ARG A 137 -7.79 4.49 11.95
CA ARG A 137 -8.63 5.69 11.91
C ARG A 137 -8.16 6.60 10.78
N PRO A 138 -9.07 7.24 10.03
CA PRO A 138 -8.70 8.07 8.88
C PRO A 138 -7.69 9.18 9.20
N GLU A 139 -7.79 9.79 10.38
CA GLU A 139 -6.93 10.92 10.78
C GLU A 139 -5.45 10.55 10.88
N GLN A 140 -5.13 9.27 11.10
CA GLN A 140 -3.74 8.81 11.19
C GLN A 140 -2.98 9.03 9.88
N ILE A 141 -3.68 9.08 8.73
CA ILE A 141 -3.04 9.31 7.44
C ILE A 141 -2.30 10.65 7.39
N LEU A 142 -2.77 11.67 8.12
CA LEU A 142 -2.19 13.01 8.15
C LEU A 142 -0.76 13.02 8.73
N THR A 143 -0.42 12.04 9.55
CA THR A 143 0.92 11.86 10.12
C THR A 143 1.71 10.76 9.43
N SER A 144 1.06 9.64 9.12
CA SER A 144 1.71 8.46 8.56
C SER A 144 2.19 8.69 7.13
N LEU A 145 1.38 9.31 6.28
CA LEU A 145 1.75 9.52 4.87
C LEU A 145 2.95 10.46 4.70
N PRO A 146 3.05 11.62 5.39
CA PRO A 146 4.26 12.44 5.33
C PRO A 146 5.52 11.71 5.80
N GLN A 147 5.44 10.89 6.84
CA GLN A 147 6.57 10.09 7.31
C GLN A 147 6.99 9.05 6.27
N ALA A 148 6.04 8.34 5.70
CA ALA A 148 6.28 7.39 4.62
C ALA A 148 6.97 8.06 3.42
N ILE A 149 6.49 9.23 3.01
CA ILE A 149 7.08 9.99 1.90
C ILE A 149 8.52 10.40 2.23
N ASN A 150 8.79 10.88 3.44
CA ASN A 150 10.15 11.25 3.85
C ASN A 150 11.11 10.07 3.75
N VAL A 151 10.71 8.88 4.22
CA VAL A 151 11.52 7.66 4.10
C VAL A 151 11.75 7.27 2.64
N MET A 152 10.74 7.36 1.78
CA MET A 152 10.88 7.05 0.36
C MET A 152 11.77 8.01 -0.41
N LEU A 153 11.84 9.27 0.02
CA LEU A 153 12.68 10.30 -0.61
C LEU A 153 14.13 10.26 -0.12
N ASP A 154 14.40 9.62 1.01
CA ASP A 154 15.76 9.46 1.52
C ASP A 154 16.54 8.47 0.62
N PRO A 155 17.71 8.86 0.08
CA PRO A 155 18.54 7.96 -0.73
C PRO A 155 19.06 6.74 0.03
N ALA A 156 19.21 6.81 1.34
CA ALA A 156 19.66 5.72 2.19
C ALA A 156 18.54 4.71 2.52
N ASP A 157 17.30 5.19 2.52
CA ASP A 157 16.10 4.40 2.75
C ASP A 157 15.33 4.17 1.43
N CYS A 158 14.15 3.55 1.46
CA CYS A 158 13.47 3.25 0.20
C CYS A 158 11.98 2.93 0.31
N LEU A 159 11.61 1.84 0.94
CA LEU A 159 10.26 1.29 0.88
C LEU A 159 9.43 1.76 2.05
N SER A 160 8.28 2.34 1.75
CA SER A 160 7.27 2.65 2.75
C SER A 160 5.99 1.86 2.51
N LEU A 161 5.39 1.40 3.59
CA LEU A 161 4.19 0.62 3.61
C LEU A 161 3.24 1.15 4.69
N ILE A 162 2.03 1.43 4.28
CA ILE A 162 0.94 1.84 5.17
C ILE A 162 -0.22 0.86 4.96
N HIS A 163 -0.61 0.20 6.02
CA HIS A 163 -1.80 -0.65 6.01
C HIS A 163 -3.04 0.17 6.28
N ILE A 164 -4.09 -0.10 5.55
CA ILE A 164 -5.39 0.54 5.76
C ILE A 164 -6.36 -0.53 6.23
N SER A 165 -6.70 -0.47 7.52
CA SER A 165 -7.75 -1.31 8.10
C SER A 165 -9.11 -0.85 7.61
N GLU A 166 -9.96 -1.78 7.22
CA GLU A 166 -11.33 -1.44 6.84
C GLU A 166 -12.09 -0.87 8.04
N PRO A 167 -12.86 0.21 7.84
CA PRO A 167 -13.83 0.63 8.84
C PRO A 167 -14.86 -0.48 9.02
N THR A 168 -15.23 -0.73 10.27
CA THR A 168 -16.29 -1.68 10.58
C THR A 168 -17.55 -1.26 9.83
N ARG A 169 -18.05 -2.10 8.94
CA ARG A 169 -19.41 -1.91 8.45
C ARG A 169 -20.34 -2.10 9.61
N HIS A 170 -20.93 -1.04 10.12
CA HIS A 170 -22.14 -1.17 10.89
C HIS A 170 -23.17 -1.78 9.93
N LEU A 171 -23.50 -3.04 10.16
CA LEU A 171 -24.69 -3.63 9.59
C LEU A 171 -25.87 -2.83 10.14
N LEU A 172 -26.42 -1.96 9.29
CA LEU A 172 -27.76 -1.41 9.49
C LEU A 172 -28.79 -2.48 9.18
#